data_a123183a692180ca2ce67af9d50381fc
#
_entry.id   a123183a692180ca2ce67af9d50381fc
#
_cell.length_a   1.000
_cell.length_b   1.000
_cell.length_c   1.000
_cell.angle_alpha   90.00
_cell.angle_beta   90.00
_cell.angle_gamma   90.00
#
_symmetry.space_group_name_H-M   'P 1'
#
loop_
_entity.id
_entity.type
_entity.pdbx_description
1 polymer ?
#
loop_
_entity_poly.entity_id
_entity_poly.type
_entity_poly.pdbx_seq_one_letter_code
_entity_poly.pdbx_strand_id
1 'polypeptide(L)'
;MLSLVLAESALELVPPELQSHNSVLASSKRLGKKPSEILLDISWHFAAMKGIKDEFKRGRPDLVHFCLLEACSIPLYFENKIRIFVHTIDNKVIFIGKDVRLPKSYHRFAGLIEKLYSVGKIEENNKKLLEIKEMNFSSLIKEIKPKKTIGLSRKGTMSYYQRVA
;
A
#
# COMPACT_ATOMS: atom_id res chain seq x y z
N MET A 1 18.97 -8.64 8.46
CA MET A 1 17.49 -8.63 8.23
C MET A 1 17.23 -7.78 7.01
N LEU A 2 16.49 -8.32 6.04
CA LEU A 2 16.06 -7.62 4.83
C LEU A 2 14.89 -6.68 5.15
N SER A 3 14.82 -5.53 4.48
CA SER A 3 13.65 -4.64 4.51
C SER A 3 13.16 -4.43 3.08
N LEU A 4 11.93 -4.86 2.80
CA LEU A 4 11.26 -4.63 1.53
C LEU A 4 10.35 -3.41 1.68
N VAL A 5 10.53 -2.42 0.81
CA VAL A 5 9.68 -1.24 0.77
C VAL A 5 9.02 -1.14 -0.60
N LEU A 6 7.70 -1.22 -0.64
CA LEU A 6 6.91 -0.84 -1.81
C LEU A 6 6.78 0.69 -1.79
N ALA A 7 7.62 1.37 -2.56
CA ALA A 7 7.72 2.82 -2.55
C ALA A 7 6.72 3.48 -3.51
N GLU A 8 6.20 4.67 -3.14
CA GLU A 8 5.20 5.44 -3.91
C GLU A 8 4.04 4.57 -4.42
N SER A 9 3.55 3.70 -3.55
CA SER A 9 2.49 2.77 -3.87
C SER A 9 1.17 3.48 -4.14
N ALA A 10 0.48 3.05 -5.20
CA ALA A 10 -0.82 3.58 -5.62
C ALA A 10 -1.96 3.11 -4.67
N LEU A 11 -1.81 3.40 -3.40
CA LEU A 11 -2.72 3.01 -2.32
C LEU A 11 -3.07 4.26 -1.52
N GLU A 12 -4.28 4.77 -1.69
CA GLU A 12 -4.80 5.97 -1.04
C GLU A 12 -6.33 5.93 -0.98
N LEU A 13 -6.93 6.66 -0.08
CA LEU A 13 -8.37 6.91 -0.12
C LEU A 13 -8.71 7.91 -1.22
N VAL A 14 -9.99 7.95 -1.63
CA VAL A 14 -10.44 8.92 -2.63
C VAL A 14 -10.17 10.34 -2.13
N PRO A 15 -9.34 11.12 -2.84
CA PRO A 15 -8.98 12.46 -2.42
C PRO A 15 -10.16 13.42 -2.53
N PRO A 16 -10.16 14.52 -1.74
CA PRO A 16 -11.30 15.43 -1.65
C PRO A 16 -11.82 15.94 -2.99
N GLU A 17 -10.94 16.24 -3.93
CA GLU A 17 -11.28 16.77 -5.25
C GLU A 17 -12.07 15.79 -6.13
N LEU A 18 -12.05 14.49 -5.83
CA LEU A 18 -12.75 13.45 -6.58
C LEU A 18 -14.05 12.99 -5.92
N GLN A 19 -14.29 13.33 -4.65
CA GLN A 19 -15.39 12.78 -3.85
C GLN A 19 -16.78 13.12 -4.37
N SER A 20 -16.93 14.24 -5.09
CA SER A 20 -18.19 14.67 -5.69
C SER A 20 -18.43 14.07 -7.08
N HIS A 21 -17.47 13.35 -7.66
CA HIS A 21 -17.64 12.79 -9.00
C HIS A 21 -18.64 11.62 -9.01
N ASN A 22 -19.49 11.54 -10.04
CA ASN A 22 -20.56 10.54 -10.15
C ASN A 22 -20.08 9.09 -9.98
N SER A 23 -18.91 8.72 -10.55
CA SER A 23 -18.38 7.35 -10.40
C SER A 23 -17.97 7.04 -8.96
N VAL A 24 -17.48 8.02 -8.22
CA VAL A 24 -17.13 7.88 -6.80
C VAL A 24 -18.40 7.78 -5.95
N LEU A 25 -19.40 8.63 -6.20
CA LEU A 25 -20.69 8.58 -5.50
C LEU A 25 -21.40 7.25 -5.73
N ALA A 26 -21.36 6.71 -6.96
CA ALA A 26 -21.92 5.40 -7.27
C ALA A 26 -21.22 4.27 -6.49
N SER A 27 -19.90 4.30 -6.41
CA SER A 27 -19.11 3.32 -5.63
C SER A 27 -19.39 3.43 -4.13
N SER A 28 -19.44 4.65 -3.61
CA SER A 28 -19.76 4.99 -2.22
C SER A 28 -21.15 4.41 -1.84
N LYS A 29 -22.17 4.68 -2.65
CA LYS A 29 -23.52 4.14 -2.45
C LYS A 29 -23.54 2.61 -2.47
N ARG A 30 -22.87 1.98 -3.43
CA ARG A 30 -22.77 0.52 -3.54
C ARG A 30 -22.11 -0.13 -2.33
N LEU A 31 -21.07 0.50 -1.77
CA LEU A 31 -20.32 0.00 -0.62
C LEU A 31 -20.95 0.40 0.73
N GLY A 32 -21.94 1.30 0.75
CA GLY A 32 -22.54 1.83 1.98
C GLY A 32 -21.55 2.63 2.83
N LYS A 33 -20.57 3.31 2.19
CA LYS A 33 -19.51 4.09 2.83
C LYS A 33 -19.50 5.52 2.30
N LYS A 34 -18.86 6.44 3.01
CA LYS A 34 -18.64 7.79 2.50
C LYS A 34 -17.59 7.79 1.39
N PRO A 35 -17.63 8.73 0.42
CA PRO A 35 -16.61 8.88 -0.61
C PRO A 35 -15.18 8.99 -0.06
N SER A 36 -15.00 9.63 1.09
CA SER A 36 -13.72 9.78 1.78
C SER A 36 -13.21 8.52 2.49
N GLU A 37 -14.00 7.45 2.55
CA GLU A 37 -13.69 6.23 3.29
C GLU A 37 -13.39 5.04 2.36
N ILE A 38 -13.45 5.24 1.04
CA ILE A 38 -13.19 4.19 0.05
C ILE A 38 -11.83 4.39 -0.62
N LEU A 39 -11.19 3.29 -0.99
CA LEU A 39 -9.94 3.34 -1.76
C LEU A 39 -10.17 3.89 -3.16
N LEU A 40 -9.22 4.71 -3.62
CA LEU A 40 -9.15 5.10 -5.02
C LEU A 40 -8.77 3.88 -5.87
N ASP A 41 -9.61 3.52 -6.82
CA ASP A 41 -9.42 2.35 -7.68
C ASP A 41 -9.81 2.70 -9.12
N ILE A 42 -8.86 2.59 -10.03
CA ILE A 42 -9.06 2.91 -11.45
C ILE A 42 -10.16 2.07 -12.08
N SER A 43 -10.39 0.85 -11.61
CA SER A 43 -11.47 -0.02 -12.12
C SER A 43 -12.86 0.57 -11.92
N TRP A 44 -13.02 1.44 -10.94
CA TRP A 44 -14.30 2.09 -10.58
C TRP A 44 -14.30 3.59 -10.80
N HIS A 45 -13.13 4.23 -10.66
CA HIS A 45 -13.01 5.69 -10.60
C HIS A 45 -12.27 6.27 -11.80
N PHE A 46 -12.06 5.48 -12.87
CA PHE A 46 -11.33 5.91 -14.08
C PHE A 46 -11.76 7.28 -14.59
N ALA A 47 -13.09 7.49 -14.72
CA ALA A 47 -13.63 8.75 -15.21
C ALA A 47 -13.33 9.95 -14.29
N ALA A 48 -13.30 9.70 -12.95
CA ALA A 48 -12.96 10.73 -11.97
C ALA A 48 -11.46 11.05 -11.98
N MET A 49 -10.64 10.07 -12.28
CA MET A 49 -9.16 10.20 -12.22
C MET A 49 -8.57 10.92 -13.43
N LYS A 50 -9.34 11.07 -14.50
CA LYS A 50 -8.86 11.69 -15.74
C LYS A 50 -8.42 13.13 -15.51
N GLY A 51 -7.14 13.42 -15.79
CA GLY A 51 -6.56 14.76 -15.67
C GLY A 51 -6.11 15.17 -14.28
N ILE A 52 -6.19 14.28 -13.27
CA ILE A 52 -5.59 14.59 -11.97
C ILE A 52 -4.07 14.50 -12.02
N LYS A 53 -3.41 15.19 -11.10
CA LYS A 53 -1.95 15.11 -10.98
C LYS A 53 -1.51 13.65 -10.75
N ASP A 54 -0.49 13.22 -11.47
CA ASP A 54 0.08 11.87 -11.38
C ASP A 54 -0.91 10.73 -11.62
N GLU A 55 -1.95 10.92 -12.46
CA GLU A 55 -3.02 9.95 -12.70
C GLU A 55 -2.51 8.53 -12.99
N PHE A 56 -1.39 8.38 -13.73
CA PHE A 56 -0.80 7.09 -14.07
C PHE A 56 -0.08 6.38 -12.92
N LYS A 57 0.11 7.07 -11.80
CA LYS A 57 0.74 6.51 -10.59
C LYS A 57 -0.29 6.19 -9.50
N ARG A 58 -1.57 6.45 -9.72
CA ARG A 58 -2.62 6.40 -8.70
C ARG A 58 -3.66 5.32 -9.01
N GLY A 59 -4.47 4.97 -8.01
CA GLY A 59 -5.64 4.11 -8.18
C GLY A 59 -5.34 2.66 -8.58
N ARG A 60 -4.23 2.06 -8.14
CA ARG A 60 -3.88 0.67 -8.39
C ARG A 60 -3.64 -0.12 -7.09
N PRO A 61 -4.62 -0.15 -6.19
CA PRO A 61 -4.51 -0.93 -4.95
C PRO A 61 -4.38 -2.45 -5.20
N ASP A 62 -4.85 -2.94 -6.34
CA ASP A 62 -4.70 -4.31 -6.81
C ASP A 62 -3.23 -4.74 -6.95
N LEU A 63 -2.37 -3.86 -7.47
CA LEU A 63 -0.93 -4.14 -7.59
C LEU A 63 -0.27 -4.26 -6.20
N VAL A 64 -0.63 -3.37 -5.28
CA VAL A 64 -0.11 -3.43 -3.91
C VAL A 64 -0.57 -4.73 -3.22
N HIS A 65 -1.84 -5.10 -3.39
CA HIS A 65 -2.39 -6.36 -2.88
C HIS A 65 -1.61 -7.56 -3.39
N PHE A 66 -1.39 -7.65 -4.71
CA PHE A 66 -0.61 -8.73 -5.32
C PHE A 66 0.81 -8.80 -4.75
N CYS A 67 1.53 -7.67 -4.74
CA CYS A 67 2.90 -7.61 -4.21
C CYS A 67 2.98 -8.04 -2.74
N LEU A 68 2.00 -7.64 -1.91
CA LEU A 68 1.96 -8.02 -0.51
C LEU A 68 1.64 -9.50 -0.30
N LEU A 69 0.72 -10.08 -1.09
CA LEU A 69 0.44 -11.52 -1.04
C LEU A 69 1.70 -12.33 -1.35
N GLU A 70 2.44 -11.95 -2.39
CA GLU A 70 3.70 -12.59 -2.75
C GLU A 70 4.75 -12.42 -1.64
N ALA A 71 4.97 -11.19 -1.17
CA ALA A 71 5.98 -10.89 -0.16
C ALA A 71 5.72 -11.59 1.19
N CYS A 72 4.45 -11.73 1.57
CA CYS A 72 4.05 -12.42 2.81
C CYS A 72 3.97 -13.96 2.67
N SER A 73 4.22 -14.51 1.48
CA SER A 73 4.19 -15.97 1.23
C SER A 73 5.56 -16.62 1.12
N ILE A 74 6.64 -15.84 1.08
CA ILE A 74 8.00 -16.36 0.93
C ILE A 74 8.57 -16.90 2.26
N PRO A 75 9.50 -17.87 2.22
CA PRO A 75 10.12 -18.44 3.44
C PRO A 75 10.74 -17.38 4.38
N LEU A 76 11.39 -16.34 3.83
CA LEU A 76 11.98 -15.26 4.63
C LEU A 76 10.96 -14.54 5.53
N TYR A 77 9.69 -14.45 5.10
CA TYR A 77 8.64 -13.85 5.92
C TYR A 77 8.28 -14.75 7.10
N PHE A 78 8.07 -16.05 6.87
CA PHE A 78 7.78 -17.02 7.92
C PHE A 78 8.92 -17.20 8.92
N GLU A 79 10.16 -17.07 8.44
CA GLU A 79 11.37 -17.10 9.29
C GLU A 79 11.66 -15.77 10.00
N ASN A 80 10.80 -14.76 9.84
CA ASN A 80 11.00 -13.41 10.39
C ASN A 80 12.34 -12.75 9.99
N LYS A 81 12.84 -13.06 8.78
CA LYS A 81 14.07 -12.51 8.23
C LYS A 81 13.85 -11.30 7.31
N ILE A 82 12.59 -10.96 7.02
CA ILE A 82 12.20 -9.81 6.22
C ILE A 82 11.19 -8.93 6.99
N ARG A 83 11.34 -7.62 6.86
CA ARG A 83 10.34 -6.61 7.24
C ARG A 83 9.74 -6.03 5.97
N ILE A 84 8.42 -5.82 5.95
CA ILE A 84 7.70 -5.32 4.79
C ILE A 84 7.04 -4.00 5.14
N PHE A 85 7.19 -3.02 4.27
CA PHE A 85 6.62 -1.68 4.40
C PHE A 85 5.97 -1.27 3.08
N VAL A 86 4.85 -0.55 3.16
CA VAL A 86 4.23 0.10 2.01
C VAL A 86 4.27 1.60 2.25
N HIS A 87 5.08 2.32 1.48
CA HIS A 87 5.04 3.78 1.45
C HIS A 87 4.05 4.19 0.36
N THR A 88 3.01 4.90 0.74
CA THR A 88 1.91 5.27 -0.15
C THR A 88 2.16 6.60 -0.86
N ILE A 89 1.45 6.84 -1.96
CA ILE A 89 1.57 8.07 -2.75
C ILE A 89 1.16 9.32 -1.96
N ASP A 90 0.31 9.17 -0.95
CA ASP A 90 -0.13 10.25 -0.04
C ASP A 90 0.74 10.39 1.22
N ASN A 91 2.00 9.94 1.15
CA ASN A 91 2.99 10.04 2.23
C ASN A 91 2.56 9.40 3.56
N LYS A 92 2.00 8.20 3.47
CA LYS A 92 1.81 7.34 4.64
C LYS A 92 2.69 6.10 4.52
N VAL A 93 2.95 5.45 5.64
CA VAL A 93 3.65 4.16 5.67
C VAL A 93 2.80 3.15 6.41
N ILE A 94 2.54 2.02 5.74
CA ILE A 94 1.92 0.86 6.36
C ILE A 94 3.02 -0.12 6.75
N PHE A 95 3.08 -0.42 8.04
CA PHE A 95 3.95 -1.41 8.64
C PHE A 95 3.21 -2.75 8.65
N ILE A 96 3.79 -3.76 8.00
CA ILE A 96 3.24 -5.12 7.96
C ILE A 96 3.86 -5.88 9.13
N GLY A 97 3.02 -6.29 10.06
CA GLY A 97 3.44 -7.08 11.22
C GLY A 97 3.87 -8.49 10.85
N LYS A 98 4.46 -9.18 11.82
CA LYS A 98 4.78 -10.60 11.71
C LYS A 98 3.49 -11.42 11.73
N ASP A 99 3.50 -12.53 11.03
CA ASP A 99 2.38 -13.48 11.00
C ASP A 99 1.07 -12.93 10.41
N VAL A 100 1.11 -11.79 9.71
CA VAL A 100 -0.07 -11.24 9.03
C VAL A 100 -0.53 -12.19 7.93
N ARG A 101 -1.81 -12.54 7.96
CA ARG A 101 -2.49 -13.26 6.89
C ARG A 101 -3.40 -12.31 6.15
N LEU A 102 -2.90 -11.79 5.04
CA LEU A 102 -3.69 -10.88 4.22
C LEU A 102 -4.83 -11.63 3.49
N PRO A 103 -6.00 -11.00 3.36
CA PRO A 103 -7.09 -11.59 2.59
C PRO A 103 -6.67 -11.85 1.13
N LYS A 104 -6.91 -13.06 0.62
CA LYS A 104 -6.67 -13.39 -0.79
C LYS A 104 -7.64 -12.66 -1.72
N SER A 105 -8.86 -12.43 -1.26
CA SER A 105 -9.87 -11.67 -2.01
C SER A 105 -9.54 -10.17 -2.00
N TYR A 106 -9.48 -9.57 -3.19
CA TYR A 106 -9.23 -8.13 -3.34
C TYR A 106 -10.24 -7.27 -2.56
N HIS A 107 -11.53 -7.58 -2.62
CA HIS A 107 -12.54 -6.81 -1.89
C HIS A 107 -12.35 -6.82 -0.37
N ARG A 108 -11.94 -7.97 0.18
CA ARG A 108 -11.62 -8.08 1.61
C ARG A 108 -10.35 -7.32 1.96
N PHE A 109 -9.35 -7.36 1.08
CA PHE A 109 -8.14 -6.56 1.24
C PHE A 109 -8.46 -5.07 1.19
N ALA A 110 -9.22 -4.59 0.21
CA ALA A 110 -9.65 -3.20 0.13
C ALA A 110 -10.36 -2.75 1.42
N GLY A 111 -11.34 -3.53 1.90
CA GLY A 111 -12.01 -3.24 3.16
C GLY A 111 -11.10 -3.23 4.39
N LEU A 112 -10.07 -4.10 4.42
CA LEU A 112 -9.06 -4.11 5.47
C LEU A 112 -8.22 -2.83 5.48
N ILE A 113 -7.78 -2.38 4.31
CA ILE A 113 -6.99 -1.15 4.17
C ILE A 113 -7.85 0.08 4.49
N GLU A 114 -9.08 0.16 3.99
CA GLU A 114 -10.01 1.24 4.34
C GLU A 114 -10.23 1.34 5.86
N LYS A 115 -10.42 0.19 6.52
CA LYS A 115 -10.47 0.13 7.99
C LYS A 115 -9.16 0.63 8.61
N LEU A 116 -8.00 0.21 8.09
CA LEU A 116 -6.70 0.65 8.60
C LEU A 116 -6.53 2.17 8.52
N TYR A 117 -6.96 2.80 7.43
CA TYR A 117 -6.96 4.26 7.30
C TYR A 117 -7.84 4.95 8.35
N SER A 118 -8.95 4.32 8.72
CA SER A 118 -9.89 4.85 9.73
C SER A 118 -9.38 4.72 11.16
N VAL A 119 -8.78 3.56 11.52
CA VAL A 119 -8.43 3.24 12.92
C VAL A 119 -6.95 3.40 13.24
N GLY A 120 -6.09 3.58 12.23
CA GLY A 120 -4.64 3.77 12.38
C GLY A 120 -3.86 2.47 12.64
N LYS A 121 -4.46 1.48 13.30
CA LYS A 121 -3.82 0.20 13.59
C LYS A 121 -4.85 -0.93 13.67
N ILE A 122 -4.41 -2.13 13.31
CA ILE A 122 -5.18 -3.37 13.43
C ILE A 122 -4.35 -4.35 14.25
N GLU A 123 -4.95 -4.85 15.32
CA GLU A 123 -4.32 -5.78 16.26
C GLU A 123 -5.21 -7.02 16.45
N GLU A 124 -4.60 -8.15 16.70
CA GLU A 124 -5.27 -9.41 17.07
C GLU A 124 -4.44 -10.12 18.15
N ASN A 125 -5.10 -10.55 19.22
CA ASN A 125 -4.45 -11.23 20.36
C ASN A 125 -3.21 -10.48 20.89
N ASN A 126 -3.32 -9.16 21.06
CA ASN A 126 -2.24 -8.25 21.47
C ASN A 126 -1.02 -8.21 20.52
N LYS A 127 -1.17 -8.75 19.31
CA LYS A 127 -0.16 -8.64 18.25
C LYS A 127 -0.58 -7.57 17.26
N LYS A 128 0.32 -6.63 16.97
CA LYS A 128 0.12 -5.62 15.94
C LYS A 128 0.25 -6.29 14.58
N LEU A 129 -0.85 -6.33 13.83
CA LEU A 129 -0.89 -6.90 12.48
C LEU A 129 -0.55 -5.83 11.43
N LEU A 130 -1.23 -4.69 11.48
CA LEU A 130 -1.01 -3.57 10.58
C LEU A 130 -1.01 -2.25 11.35
N GLU A 131 -0.15 -1.35 10.97
CA GLU A 131 -0.12 0.04 11.48
C GLU A 131 0.13 0.99 10.32
N ILE A 132 -0.61 2.11 10.27
CA ILE A 132 -0.39 3.18 9.30
C ILE A 132 0.05 4.44 10.03
N LYS A 133 1.04 5.13 9.49
CA LYS A 133 1.57 6.39 10.02
C LYS A 133 1.76 7.41 8.93
N GLU A 134 1.53 8.68 9.24
CA GLU A 134 1.98 9.80 8.41
C GLU A 134 3.51 9.81 8.40
N MET A 135 4.10 9.49 7.25
CA MET A 135 5.56 9.37 7.13
C MET A 135 5.96 9.43 5.66
N ASN A 136 6.87 10.30 5.30
CA ASN A 136 7.45 10.33 3.98
C ASN A 136 8.55 9.27 3.82
N PHE A 137 8.93 9.01 2.57
CA PHE A 137 9.93 7.98 2.23
C PHE A 137 11.29 8.21 2.92
N SER A 138 11.76 9.45 2.96
CA SER A 138 13.05 9.77 3.60
C SER A 138 13.05 9.47 5.10
N SER A 139 11.95 9.75 5.79
CA SER A 139 11.77 9.44 7.20
C SER A 139 11.72 7.93 7.46
N LEU A 140 11.05 7.19 6.58
CA LEU A 140 11.05 5.72 6.64
C LEU A 140 12.46 5.15 6.51
N ILE A 141 13.25 5.62 5.55
CA ILE A 141 14.64 5.15 5.37
C ILE A 141 15.51 5.49 6.58
N LYS A 142 15.33 6.68 7.19
CA LYS A 142 16.02 7.04 8.44
C LYS A 142 15.64 6.14 9.61
N GLU A 143 14.37 5.70 9.68
CA GLU A 143 13.90 4.77 10.72
C GLU A 143 14.46 3.35 10.50
N ILE A 144 14.48 2.87 9.26
CA ILE A 144 15.00 1.53 8.90
C ILE A 144 16.52 1.45 9.15
N LYS A 145 17.27 2.53 8.91
CA LYS A 145 18.74 2.63 9.00
C LYS A 145 19.44 1.49 8.24
N PRO A 146 19.20 1.34 6.94
CA PRO A 146 19.80 0.26 6.18
C PRO A 146 21.30 0.48 5.99
N LYS A 147 22.11 -0.60 6.01
CA LYS A 147 23.54 -0.54 5.64
C LYS A 147 23.74 -0.33 4.14
N LYS A 148 22.84 -0.87 3.33
CA LYS A 148 22.82 -0.77 1.86
C LYS A 148 21.38 -0.62 1.39
N THR A 149 21.14 0.23 0.42
CA THR A 149 19.81 0.41 -0.19
C THR A 149 19.90 0.11 -1.68
N ILE A 150 18.98 -0.69 -2.19
CA ILE A 150 18.87 -1.06 -3.60
C ILE A 150 17.50 -0.63 -4.08
N GLY A 151 17.46 0.23 -5.08
CA GLY A 151 16.24 0.65 -5.75
C GLY A 151 16.01 -0.18 -7.01
N LEU A 152 14.87 -0.88 -7.08
CA LEU A 152 14.43 -1.58 -8.29
C LEU A 152 13.46 -0.68 -9.05
N SER A 153 13.79 -0.34 -10.29
CA SER A 153 12.98 0.54 -11.11
C SER A 153 13.12 0.19 -12.60
N ARG A 154 12.05 0.39 -13.35
CA ARG A 154 12.09 0.28 -14.83
C ARG A 154 13.12 1.24 -15.47
N LYS A 155 13.44 2.34 -14.80
CA LYS A 155 14.44 3.34 -15.23
C LYS A 155 15.85 3.04 -14.68
N GLY A 156 16.01 1.95 -13.93
CA GLY A 156 17.31 1.56 -13.38
C GLY A 156 18.24 0.98 -14.44
N THR A 157 19.53 0.95 -14.14
CA THR A 157 20.52 0.26 -14.97
C THR A 157 20.33 -1.25 -14.84
N MET A 158 20.29 -1.95 -15.98
CA MET A 158 20.21 -3.42 -15.98
C MET A 158 21.43 -4.01 -15.25
N SER A 159 21.21 -4.88 -14.29
CA SER A 159 22.26 -5.53 -13.51
C SER A 159 21.85 -6.96 -13.16
N TYR A 160 22.85 -7.80 -12.91
CA TYR A 160 22.62 -9.15 -12.40
C TYR A 160 22.57 -9.13 -10.87
N TYR A 161 21.72 -10.00 -10.28
CA TYR A 161 21.57 -10.08 -8.82
C TYR A 161 22.91 -10.29 -8.09
N GLN A 162 23.84 -11.04 -8.66
CA GLN A 162 25.18 -11.29 -8.11
C GLN A 162 26.03 -10.03 -7.92
N ARG A 163 25.73 -8.93 -8.65
CA ARG A 163 26.41 -7.63 -8.50
C ARG A 163 25.72 -6.73 -7.49
N VAL A 164 24.52 -7.08 -7.09
CA VAL A 164 23.63 -6.24 -6.26
C VAL A 164 23.57 -6.76 -4.83
N ALA A 165 23.78 -8.06 -4.63
CA ALA A 165 23.79 -8.75 -3.33
C ALA A 165 25.09 -8.49 -2.48
#